data_db0b065ee0a6c09e9e92b76539f4fdaf
#
_entry.id   db0b065ee0a6c09e9e92b76539f4fdaf
#
_cell.length_a   1.000
_cell.length_b   1.000
_cell.length_c   1.000
_cell.angle_alpha   90.00
_cell.angle_beta   90.00
_cell.angle_gamma   90.00
#
_symmetry.space_group_name_H-M   'P 1'
#
loop_
_entity.id
_entity.type
_entity.pdbx_description
1 polymer ?
#
loop_
_entity_poly.entity_id
_entity_poly.type
_entity_poly.pdbx_seq_one_letter_code
_entity_poly.pdbx_strand_id
1 'polypeptide(L)'
;RQSREQGFDAKYMGPEGVGNKDISAIAGPASEGLLVTLPADFSTDPANADLVKAFKAKNEDPTGPFVMPAYAGVEIIADAIKGAKTEDPAKLAGYIHKNSFQTPIGKVAFKDNGDLKEFQFVIFTWHADATKTPVK
;
A
#
# COMPACT_ATOMS: atom_id res chain seq x y z
N ARG A 1 -17.18 16.64 4.78
CA ARG A 1 -17.39 18.07 5.03
C ARG A 1 -18.86 18.36 5.31
N GLN A 2 -19.77 18.14 4.33
CA GLN A 2 -21.20 18.45 4.46
C GLN A 2 -21.86 17.83 5.72
N SER A 3 -21.54 16.60 6.07
CA SER A 3 -22.08 15.95 7.26
C SER A 3 -21.68 16.68 8.56
N ARG A 4 -20.45 17.17 8.65
CA ARG A 4 -20.00 17.97 9.80
C ARG A 4 -20.69 19.34 9.84
N GLU A 5 -20.87 19.97 8.69
CA GLU A 5 -21.61 21.24 8.56
C GLU A 5 -23.08 21.10 8.98
N GLN A 6 -23.68 19.91 8.81
CA GLN A 6 -25.03 19.56 9.25
C GLN A 6 -25.10 19.08 10.71
N GLY A 7 -24.00 19.14 11.46
CA GLY A 7 -23.96 18.73 12.87
C GLY A 7 -23.93 17.22 13.10
N PHE A 8 -23.67 16.41 12.06
CA PHE A 8 -23.53 14.97 12.22
C PHE A 8 -22.14 14.61 12.72
N ASP A 9 -22.05 14.20 14.00
CA ASP A 9 -20.80 14.00 14.72
C ASP A 9 -20.41 12.52 14.91
N ALA A 10 -20.81 11.65 14.00
CA ALA A 10 -20.38 10.25 14.02
C ALA A 10 -18.91 10.10 13.61
N LYS A 11 -18.30 9.00 14.04
CA LYS A 11 -17.01 8.56 13.51
C LYS A 11 -17.22 8.03 12.09
N TYR A 12 -16.35 8.44 11.18
CA TYR A 12 -16.33 7.98 9.80
C TYR A 12 -15.18 7.01 9.59
N MET A 13 -15.43 5.99 8.80
CA MET A 13 -14.41 5.06 8.32
C MET A 13 -14.58 4.87 6.82
N GLY A 14 -13.49 4.88 6.10
CA GLY A 14 -13.46 4.65 4.65
C GLY A 14 -12.41 3.63 4.25
N PRO A 15 -12.57 3.05 3.04
CA PRO A 15 -11.59 2.17 2.44
C PRO A 15 -10.36 2.96 1.96
N GLU A 16 -9.39 2.25 1.42
CA GLU A 16 -8.12 2.79 0.92
C GLU A 16 -8.27 3.95 -0.08
N GLY A 17 -9.31 3.95 -0.89
CA GLY A 17 -9.56 5.00 -1.89
C GLY A 17 -9.73 6.40 -1.32
N VAL A 18 -10.10 6.54 -0.03
CA VAL A 18 -10.20 7.84 0.65
C VAL A 18 -8.93 8.20 1.43
N GLY A 19 -7.97 7.28 1.55
CA GLY A 19 -6.74 7.47 2.32
C GLY A 19 -5.62 8.15 1.51
N ASN A 20 -5.91 9.30 0.91
CA ASN A 20 -4.94 10.09 0.15
C ASN A 20 -5.01 11.58 0.51
N LYS A 21 -4.02 12.36 0.07
CA LYS A 21 -3.89 13.79 0.42
C LYS A 21 -5.07 14.64 -0.07
N ASP A 22 -5.79 14.19 -1.09
CA ASP A 22 -6.93 14.93 -1.64
C ASP A 22 -8.08 15.04 -0.64
N ILE A 23 -8.25 14.05 0.26
CA ILE A 23 -9.28 14.12 1.29
C ILE A 23 -9.07 15.33 2.21
N SER A 24 -7.83 15.64 2.59
CA SER A 24 -7.51 16.83 3.40
C SER A 24 -7.68 18.11 2.59
N ALA A 25 -7.32 18.11 1.31
CA ALA A 25 -7.51 19.25 0.43
C ALA A 25 -9.00 19.60 0.21
N ILE A 26 -9.86 18.56 0.08
CA ILE A 26 -11.30 18.72 -0.18
C ILE A 26 -12.08 19.02 1.11
N ALA A 27 -11.83 18.23 2.15
CA ALA A 27 -12.61 18.32 3.40
C ALA A 27 -12.03 19.28 4.43
N GLY A 28 -10.73 19.64 4.30
CA GLY A 28 -10.03 20.50 5.25
C GLY A 28 -10.09 19.94 6.67
N PRO A 29 -10.39 20.77 7.68
CA PRO A 29 -10.49 20.35 9.08
C PRO A 29 -11.51 19.21 9.32
N ALA A 30 -12.50 19.04 8.44
CA ALA A 30 -13.49 17.97 8.56
C ALA A 30 -12.95 16.58 8.27
N SER A 31 -11.73 16.46 7.74
CA SER A 31 -11.02 15.18 7.57
C SER A 31 -10.35 14.67 8.85
N GLU A 32 -10.23 15.52 9.89
CA GLU A 32 -9.63 15.11 11.15
C GLU A 32 -10.41 13.95 11.79
N GLY A 33 -9.68 12.92 12.21
CA GLY A 33 -10.24 11.75 12.86
C GLY A 33 -10.95 10.75 11.93
N LEU A 34 -10.85 10.93 10.60
CA LEU A 34 -11.34 9.93 9.64
C LEU A 34 -10.51 8.64 9.80
N LEU A 35 -11.17 7.51 9.99
CA LEU A 35 -10.50 6.21 9.97
C LEU A 35 -10.41 5.69 8.54
N VAL A 36 -9.22 5.18 8.18
CA VAL A 36 -8.99 4.59 6.85
C VAL A 36 -8.25 3.27 6.97
N THR A 37 -8.61 2.29 6.15
CA THR A 37 -7.85 1.05 6.02
C THR A 37 -6.86 1.18 4.87
N LEU A 38 -5.59 1.02 5.16
CA LEU A 38 -4.50 1.09 4.18
C LEU A 38 -3.54 -0.08 4.37
N PRO A 39 -2.77 -0.46 3.34
CA PRO A 39 -1.57 -1.26 3.54
C PRO A 39 -0.65 -0.62 4.59
N ALA A 40 0.15 -1.45 5.24
CA ALA A 40 1.21 -0.96 6.12
C ALA A 40 2.13 0.02 5.35
N ASP A 41 2.71 0.97 6.07
CA ASP A 41 3.65 1.93 5.45
C ASP A 41 5.06 1.30 5.37
N PHE A 42 5.29 0.58 4.29
CA PHE A 42 6.56 -0.10 4.04
C PHE A 42 7.72 0.87 3.78
N SER A 43 7.44 2.15 3.51
CA SER A 43 8.48 3.17 3.32
C SER A 43 9.22 3.50 4.61
N THR A 44 8.66 3.15 5.75
CA THR A 44 9.26 3.34 7.08
C THR A 44 10.12 2.16 7.54
N ASP A 45 10.10 1.04 6.81
CA ASP A 45 10.94 -0.11 7.12
C ASP A 45 12.41 0.22 6.82
N PRO A 46 13.34 0.07 7.79
CA PRO A 46 14.76 0.28 7.56
C PRO A 46 15.35 -0.57 6.43
N ALA A 47 14.80 -1.75 6.18
CA ALA A 47 15.23 -2.62 5.06
C ALA A 47 14.99 -1.96 3.69
N ASN A 48 14.06 -1.03 3.60
CA ASN A 48 13.72 -0.31 2.38
C ASN A 48 14.44 1.04 2.22
N ALA A 49 15.37 1.39 3.10
CA ALA A 49 16.00 2.73 3.14
C ALA A 49 16.65 3.12 1.79
N ASP A 50 17.36 2.20 1.13
CA ASP A 50 18.00 2.46 -0.15
C ASP A 50 16.98 2.63 -1.28
N LEU A 51 15.91 1.84 -1.28
CA LEU A 51 14.83 1.99 -2.24
C LEU A 51 14.10 3.33 -2.06
N VAL A 52 13.79 3.71 -0.82
CA VAL A 52 13.21 5.03 -0.48
C VAL A 52 14.10 6.17 -0.98
N LYS A 53 15.41 6.05 -0.79
CA LYS A 53 16.40 7.03 -1.31
C LYS A 53 16.39 7.10 -2.84
N ALA A 54 16.26 5.96 -3.52
CA ALA A 54 16.19 5.90 -4.97
C ALA A 54 14.92 6.58 -5.53
N PHE A 55 13.75 6.40 -4.89
CA PHE A 55 12.52 7.12 -5.22
C PHE A 55 12.71 8.64 -5.08
N LYS A 56 13.20 9.08 -3.92
CA LYS A 56 13.45 10.51 -3.64
C LYS A 56 14.43 11.15 -4.63
N ALA A 57 15.45 10.42 -5.06
CA ALA A 57 16.42 10.92 -6.06
C ALA A 57 15.77 11.18 -7.43
N LYS A 58 14.62 10.57 -7.70
CA LYS A 58 13.81 10.76 -8.91
C LYS A 58 12.65 11.76 -8.70
N ASN A 59 12.58 12.42 -7.54
CA ASN A 59 11.47 13.28 -7.10
C ASN A 59 10.12 12.53 -7.01
N GLU A 60 10.17 11.22 -6.72
CA GLU A 60 8.98 10.39 -6.52
C GLU A 60 8.70 10.20 -5.02
N ASP A 61 7.42 10.11 -4.66
CA ASP A 61 6.97 9.91 -3.28
C ASP A 61 6.77 8.40 -3.00
N PRO A 62 7.62 7.76 -2.17
CA PRO A 62 7.48 6.33 -1.85
C PRO A 62 6.38 6.04 -0.81
N THR A 63 5.76 7.07 -0.21
CA THR A 63 4.83 6.92 0.93
C THR A 63 3.39 6.60 0.52
N GLY A 64 3.10 6.63 -0.77
CA GLY A 64 1.77 6.26 -1.28
C GLY A 64 1.43 4.81 -0.94
N PRO A 65 0.16 4.52 -0.57
CA PRO A 65 -0.22 3.23 0.02
C PRO A 65 0.04 2.02 -0.90
N PHE A 66 0.09 2.23 -2.22
CA PHE A 66 0.30 1.15 -3.19
C PHE A 66 1.64 1.24 -3.94
N VAL A 67 2.50 2.21 -3.62
CA VAL A 67 3.79 2.38 -4.31
C VAL A 67 4.70 1.17 -4.10
N MET A 68 4.94 0.79 -2.86
CA MET A 68 5.76 -0.39 -2.54
C MET A 68 5.12 -1.71 -2.98
N PRO A 69 3.80 -1.94 -2.81
CA PRO A 69 3.14 -3.11 -3.38
C PRO A 69 3.25 -3.22 -4.90
N ALA A 70 3.10 -2.11 -5.63
CA ALA A 70 3.24 -2.11 -7.10
C ALA A 70 4.69 -2.41 -7.52
N TYR A 71 5.66 -1.82 -6.84
CA TYR A 71 7.08 -2.11 -7.08
C TYR A 71 7.39 -3.59 -6.83
N ALA A 72 6.92 -4.16 -5.72
CA ALA A 72 7.06 -5.57 -5.40
C ALA A 72 6.45 -6.48 -6.48
N GLY A 73 5.31 -6.09 -7.05
CA GLY A 73 4.69 -6.83 -8.16
C GLY A 73 5.60 -6.92 -9.39
N VAL A 74 6.28 -5.84 -9.74
CA VAL A 74 7.25 -5.83 -10.85
C VAL A 74 8.47 -6.70 -10.54
N GLU A 75 9.00 -6.64 -9.32
CA GLU A 75 10.12 -7.50 -8.90
C GLU A 75 9.75 -8.98 -8.95
N ILE A 76 8.56 -9.35 -8.47
CA ILE A 76 8.06 -10.74 -8.53
C ILE A 76 8.01 -11.25 -9.98
N ILE A 77 7.51 -10.44 -10.91
CA ILE A 77 7.46 -10.80 -12.33
C ILE A 77 8.88 -10.97 -12.89
N ALA A 78 9.77 -10.03 -12.61
CA ALA A 78 11.16 -10.10 -13.07
C ALA A 78 11.90 -11.32 -12.54
N ASP A 79 11.72 -11.66 -11.28
CA ASP A 79 12.32 -12.83 -10.64
C ASP A 79 11.70 -14.13 -11.15
N ALA A 80 10.40 -14.14 -11.42
CA ALA A 80 9.72 -15.28 -12.04
C ALA A 80 10.25 -15.56 -13.45
N ILE A 81 10.47 -14.52 -14.28
CA ILE A 81 11.06 -14.67 -15.62
C ILE A 81 12.46 -15.28 -15.50
N LYS A 82 13.29 -14.77 -14.62
CA LYS A 82 14.64 -15.29 -14.39
C LYS A 82 14.62 -16.75 -13.90
N GLY A 83 13.76 -17.05 -12.94
CA GLY A 83 13.67 -18.37 -12.32
C GLY A 83 13.03 -19.43 -13.23
N ALA A 84 11.98 -19.09 -13.92
CA ALA A 84 11.28 -19.99 -14.84
C ALA A 84 11.95 -20.07 -16.23
N LYS A 85 12.87 -19.12 -16.55
CA LYS A 85 13.55 -18.99 -17.84
C LYS A 85 12.57 -18.96 -19.03
N THR A 86 11.48 -18.24 -18.87
CA THR A 86 10.41 -18.09 -19.88
C THR A 86 9.67 -16.78 -19.69
N GLU A 87 9.06 -16.27 -20.74
CA GLU A 87 8.15 -15.13 -20.71
C GLU A 87 6.70 -15.55 -20.97
N ASP A 88 6.43 -16.87 -21.11
CA ASP A 88 5.09 -17.40 -21.29
C ASP A 88 4.24 -17.14 -20.03
N PRO A 89 3.11 -16.39 -20.12
CA PRO A 89 2.34 -15.98 -18.94
C PRO A 89 1.79 -17.16 -18.14
N ALA A 90 1.39 -18.26 -18.78
CA ALA A 90 0.82 -19.41 -18.08
C ALA A 90 1.91 -20.16 -17.26
N LYS A 91 3.12 -20.26 -17.83
CA LYS A 91 4.26 -20.86 -17.11
C LYS A 91 4.74 -19.96 -15.99
N LEU A 92 4.75 -18.62 -16.20
CA LEU A 92 5.09 -17.65 -15.15
C LEU A 92 4.08 -17.73 -14.00
N ALA A 93 2.78 -17.74 -14.28
CA ALA A 93 1.76 -17.91 -13.24
C ALA A 93 1.99 -19.21 -12.44
N GLY A 94 2.23 -20.31 -13.13
CA GLY A 94 2.54 -21.59 -12.47
C GLY A 94 3.82 -21.55 -11.61
N TYR A 95 4.84 -20.80 -12.03
CA TYR A 95 6.05 -20.59 -11.25
C TYR A 95 5.78 -19.71 -10.03
N ILE A 96 5.05 -18.62 -10.17
CA ILE A 96 4.72 -17.68 -9.10
C ILE A 96 3.92 -18.38 -8.00
N HIS A 97 2.93 -19.22 -8.36
CA HIS A 97 2.14 -19.98 -7.39
C HIS A 97 2.96 -20.95 -6.55
N LYS A 98 4.06 -21.48 -7.10
CA LYS A 98 4.89 -22.51 -6.43
C LYS A 98 6.04 -21.93 -5.61
N ASN A 99 6.30 -20.64 -5.74
CA ASN A 99 7.45 -19.98 -5.12
C ASN A 99 7.05 -18.86 -4.17
N SER A 100 8.01 -18.37 -3.42
CA SER A 100 7.90 -17.17 -2.61
C SER A 100 9.02 -16.22 -2.96
N PHE A 101 8.74 -14.91 -2.80
CA PHE A 101 9.61 -13.84 -3.25
C PHE A 101 9.92 -12.91 -2.09
N GLN A 102 11.18 -12.51 -1.95
CA GLN A 102 11.55 -11.44 -1.02
C GLN A 102 11.36 -10.11 -1.73
N THR A 103 10.60 -9.22 -1.11
CA THR A 103 10.20 -7.95 -1.71
C THR A 103 10.22 -6.84 -0.67
N PRO A 104 10.11 -5.56 -1.07
CA PRO A 104 9.98 -4.44 -0.13
C PRO A 104 8.76 -4.52 0.80
N ILE A 105 7.75 -5.32 0.46
CA ILE A 105 6.59 -5.55 1.33
C ILE A 105 6.72 -6.82 2.17
N GLY A 106 7.92 -7.38 2.25
CA GLY A 106 8.22 -8.62 2.95
C GLY A 106 8.20 -9.83 2.03
N LYS A 107 8.09 -11.02 2.62
CA LYS A 107 8.03 -12.28 1.89
C LYS A 107 6.63 -12.48 1.30
N VAL A 108 6.53 -12.49 -0.02
CA VAL A 108 5.27 -12.68 -0.75
C VAL A 108 5.14 -14.11 -1.25
N ALA A 109 3.98 -14.71 -1.04
CA ALA A 109 3.58 -15.99 -1.63
C ALA A 109 2.07 -15.97 -1.89
N PHE A 110 1.62 -16.81 -2.82
CA PHE A 110 0.23 -16.82 -3.29
C PHE A 110 -0.48 -18.12 -2.89
N LYS A 111 -1.79 -18.03 -2.66
CA LYS A 111 -2.70 -19.17 -2.53
C LYS A 111 -3.07 -19.71 -3.92
N ASP A 112 -3.72 -20.87 -3.98
CA ASP A 112 -4.14 -21.48 -5.26
C ASP A 112 -5.12 -20.61 -6.05
N ASN A 113 -5.91 -19.77 -5.37
CA ASN A 113 -6.84 -18.83 -6.00
C ASN A 113 -6.18 -17.50 -6.43
N GLY A 114 -4.87 -17.33 -6.21
CA GLY A 114 -4.12 -16.12 -6.56
C GLY A 114 -4.07 -15.05 -5.49
N ASP A 115 -4.79 -15.20 -4.37
CA ASP A 115 -4.67 -14.29 -3.24
C ASP A 115 -3.27 -14.35 -2.61
N LEU A 116 -2.84 -13.26 -2.00
CA LEU A 116 -1.68 -13.27 -1.12
C LEU A 116 -1.92 -14.19 0.09
N LYS A 117 -0.92 -14.99 0.46
CA LYS A 117 -1.01 -15.83 1.67
C LYS A 117 -1.10 -14.97 2.93
N GLU A 118 -0.34 -13.89 2.95
CA GLU A 118 -0.29 -12.94 4.06
C GLU A 118 -0.27 -11.53 3.47
N PHE A 119 -1.14 -10.67 3.96
CA PHE A 119 -1.15 -9.25 3.67
C PHE A 119 -1.84 -8.52 4.83
N GLN A 120 -1.20 -7.47 5.34
CA GLN A 120 -1.73 -6.72 6.47
C GLN A 120 -2.28 -5.38 6.01
N PHE A 121 -3.56 -5.17 6.31
CA PHE A 121 -4.15 -3.85 6.34
C PHE A 121 -4.07 -3.29 7.77
N VAL A 122 -3.80 -2.01 7.86
CA VAL A 122 -3.73 -1.26 9.11
C VAL A 122 -4.83 -0.20 9.09
N ILE A 123 -5.49 -0.01 10.22
CA ILE A 123 -6.42 1.12 10.39
C ILE A 123 -5.59 2.31 10.82
N PHE A 124 -5.73 3.41 10.08
CA PHE A 124 -5.11 4.68 10.40
C PHE A 124 -6.15 5.72 10.78
N THR A 125 -5.80 6.59 11.70
CA THR A 125 -6.46 7.88 11.88
C THR A 125 -5.83 8.87 10.91
N TRP A 126 -6.66 9.48 10.08
CA TRP A 126 -6.27 10.53 9.15
C TRP A 126 -6.35 11.89 9.81
N HIS A 127 -5.37 12.76 9.53
CA HIS A 127 -5.29 14.11 10.10
C HIS A 127 -5.51 15.17 9.03
N ALA A 128 -6.01 16.34 9.45
CA ALA A 128 -6.32 17.45 8.56
C ALA A 128 -5.09 17.99 7.79
N ASP A 129 -3.88 17.80 8.34
CA ASP A 129 -2.60 18.15 7.72
C ASP A 129 -2.11 17.11 6.68
N ALA A 130 -2.97 16.15 6.31
CA ALA A 130 -2.67 15.03 5.40
C ALA A 130 -1.64 14.03 5.94
N THR A 131 -1.39 14.01 7.24
CA THR A 131 -0.66 12.94 7.91
C THR A 131 -1.61 11.83 8.38
N LYS A 132 -1.06 10.68 8.75
CA LYS A 132 -1.81 9.54 9.28
C LYS A 132 -1.06 8.88 10.43
N THR A 133 -1.80 8.39 11.42
CA THR A 133 -1.25 7.60 12.53
C THR A 133 -1.96 6.26 12.67
N PRO A 134 -1.23 5.14 12.88
CA PRO A 134 -1.89 3.85 13.06
C PRO A 134 -2.73 3.86 14.35
N VAL A 135 -3.91 3.27 14.25
CA VAL A 135 -4.77 3.01 15.44
C VAL A 135 -4.16 1.84 16.19
N LYS A 136 -3.95 2.03 17.48
CA LYS A 136 -3.42 1.01 18.42
C LYS A 136 -4.52 0.10 18.91
#